data_58ad942cf9943c105d7e42c81f4eb389
#
_entry.id   58ad942cf9943c105d7e42c81f4eb389
#
_cell.length_a   1.000
_cell.length_b   1.000
_cell.length_c   1.000
_cell.angle_alpha   90.00
_cell.angle_beta   90.00
_cell.angle_gamma   90.00
#
_symmetry.space_group_name_H-M   'P 1'
#
loop_
_entity.id
_entity.type
_entity.pdbx_description
1 polymer ?
#
loop_
_entity_poly.entity_id
_entity_poly.type
_entity_poly.pdbx_seq_one_letter_code
_entity_poly.pdbx_strand_id
1 'polypeptide(L)'
;MKQEKDYEAKVSVVMATYNGEKYIREQIESILNQSYPIYELIIQDDCSTDATPTICRDYEATHPNVHFFRNEHNLGFNDNFRTAAMRTTGDYVAISDQDDIWFPEKIAKQVATIGRHDICTCVICRGETIEKAKTEPDSDDIRPGTHIFRCLLGHSILGEGKFMRNPENWEGSLNYDWNLTLHSDWNNGIVRIPEVLLFHRAHKNSVTHKTLALTNAPSKSAPYLHGYKIFCRLQQLPKFMSHCRYIYDHTKDAKNWKMKFQNKFASLLLGHSFINYIRLCLFCMRNRKAIYYPAHKTEGLIGLSRGFFFPAFSAYYTSFNFI
;
A
#
# COMPACT_ATOMS: atom_id res chain seq x y z
N MET A 1 3.44 -45.46 -2.46
CA MET A 1 2.90 -44.09 -2.24
C MET A 1 3.95 -43.33 -1.46
N LYS A 2 4.69 -42.42 -2.11
CA LYS A 2 5.59 -41.49 -1.42
C LYS A 2 4.69 -40.44 -0.75
N GLN A 3 4.75 -40.32 0.58
CA GLN A 3 4.20 -39.17 1.30
C GLN A 3 4.90 -37.94 0.75
N GLU A 4 4.16 -37.09 0.00
CA GLU A 4 4.54 -35.72 -0.21
C GLU A 4 4.60 -35.10 1.19
N LYS A 5 5.80 -34.73 1.63
CA LYS A 5 5.96 -33.82 2.76
C LYS A 5 5.29 -32.52 2.34
N ASP A 6 4.19 -32.15 2.99
CA ASP A 6 3.66 -30.80 2.96
C ASP A 6 4.78 -29.86 3.42
N TYR A 7 5.51 -29.27 2.47
CA TYR A 7 6.42 -28.19 2.74
C TYR A 7 5.55 -26.97 3.05
N GLU A 8 5.36 -26.66 4.33
CA GLU A 8 4.81 -25.36 4.70
C GLU A 8 5.70 -24.26 4.10
N ALA A 9 5.08 -23.36 3.35
CA ALA A 9 5.79 -22.26 2.69
C ALA A 9 6.45 -21.36 3.75
N LYS A 10 7.71 -21.00 3.53
CA LYS A 10 8.50 -20.16 4.44
C LYS A 10 8.08 -18.70 4.30
N VAL A 11 7.70 -18.05 5.41
CA VAL A 11 7.34 -16.64 5.45
C VAL A 11 8.42 -15.84 6.15
N SER A 12 9.05 -14.93 5.40
CA SER A 12 9.91 -13.87 5.93
C SER A 12 9.03 -12.67 6.30
N VAL A 13 9.33 -12.02 7.42
CA VAL A 13 8.73 -10.73 7.77
C VAL A 13 9.83 -9.68 7.73
N VAL A 14 9.57 -8.53 7.11
CA VAL A 14 10.44 -7.37 7.12
C VAL A 14 9.82 -6.26 7.96
N MET A 15 10.58 -5.70 8.90
CA MET A 15 10.20 -4.58 9.73
C MET A 15 11.22 -3.45 9.57
N ALA A 16 10.79 -2.31 9.05
CA ALA A 16 11.60 -1.10 9.04
C ALA A 16 11.38 -0.31 10.33
N THR A 17 12.47 0.12 10.98
CA THR A 17 12.39 0.83 12.27
C THR A 17 13.14 2.15 12.23
N TYR A 18 12.56 3.15 12.91
CA TYR A 18 13.20 4.44 13.20
C TYR A 18 12.55 5.10 14.41
N ASN A 19 13.27 5.18 15.55
CA ASN A 19 12.80 5.77 16.81
C ASN A 19 11.43 5.20 17.25
N GLY A 20 11.35 3.86 17.33
CA GLY A 20 10.13 3.09 17.60
C GLY A 20 10.02 2.51 19.00
N GLU A 21 10.91 2.89 19.95
CA GLU A 21 11.04 2.26 21.27
C GLU A 21 9.71 2.07 22.01
N LYS A 22 8.75 2.96 21.76
CA LYS A 22 7.46 2.97 22.45
C LYS A 22 6.55 1.81 22.09
N TYR A 23 6.60 1.32 20.85
CA TYR A 23 5.62 0.38 20.33
C TYR A 23 6.23 -0.91 19.78
N ILE A 24 7.53 -0.90 19.47
CA ILE A 24 8.19 -1.97 18.73
C ILE A 24 8.09 -3.34 19.43
N ARG A 25 8.08 -3.39 20.76
CA ARG A 25 7.94 -4.65 21.52
C ARG A 25 6.60 -5.32 21.22
N GLU A 26 5.49 -4.58 21.30
CA GLU A 26 4.15 -5.10 21.03
C GLU A 26 4.06 -5.61 19.60
N GLN A 27 4.67 -4.91 18.65
CA GLN A 27 4.67 -5.32 17.25
C GLN A 27 5.49 -6.59 17.03
N ILE A 28 6.71 -6.69 17.56
CA ILE A 28 7.53 -7.91 17.47
C ILE A 28 6.78 -9.10 18.07
N GLU A 29 6.22 -8.94 19.27
CA GLU A 29 5.44 -10.00 19.93
C GLU A 29 4.24 -10.43 19.07
N SER A 30 3.52 -9.50 18.45
CA SER A 30 2.39 -9.84 17.58
C SER A 30 2.79 -10.63 16.33
N ILE A 31 4.01 -10.44 15.84
CA ILE A 31 4.58 -11.18 14.73
C ILE A 31 5.04 -12.57 15.17
N LEU A 32 5.76 -12.65 16.28
CA LEU A 32 6.28 -13.94 16.78
C LEU A 32 5.17 -14.88 17.26
N ASN A 33 4.02 -14.33 17.70
CA ASN A 33 2.84 -15.08 18.15
C ASN A 33 1.82 -15.36 17.03
N GLN A 34 2.19 -15.27 15.75
CA GLN A 34 1.30 -15.67 14.66
C GLN A 34 0.99 -17.17 14.71
N SER A 35 -0.23 -17.56 14.34
CA SER A 35 -0.64 -18.97 14.25
C SER A 35 0.08 -19.74 13.13
N TYR A 36 0.62 -19.04 12.16
CA TYR A 36 1.52 -19.56 11.12
C TYR A 36 2.97 -19.28 11.51
N PRO A 37 3.88 -20.28 11.50
CA PRO A 37 5.25 -20.09 11.94
C PRO A 37 6.00 -19.10 11.05
N ILE A 38 6.60 -18.09 11.69
CA ILE A 38 7.46 -17.13 10.98
C ILE A 38 8.84 -17.74 10.80
N TYR A 39 9.25 -17.88 9.55
CA TYR A 39 10.54 -18.47 9.20
C TYR A 39 11.69 -17.55 9.61
N GLU A 40 11.59 -16.25 9.33
CA GLU A 40 12.54 -15.23 9.76
C GLU A 40 11.86 -13.86 9.90
N LEU A 41 12.32 -13.06 10.86
CA LEU A 41 11.97 -11.65 11.05
C LEU A 41 13.23 -10.82 10.84
N ILE A 42 13.27 -10.07 9.73
CA ILE A 42 14.35 -9.13 9.40
C ILE A 42 13.96 -7.75 9.91
N ILE A 43 14.64 -7.26 10.93
CA ILE A 43 14.45 -5.90 11.46
C ILE A 43 15.56 -5.02 10.92
N GLN A 44 15.21 -3.99 10.15
CA GLN A 44 16.14 -3.03 9.55
C GLN A 44 15.98 -1.66 10.21
N ASP A 45 16.96 -1.25 11.01
CA ASP A 45 16.97 0.01 11.73
C ASP A 45 17.61 1.14 10.92
N ASP A 46 16.91 2.24 10.79
CA ASP A 46 17.33 3.41 10.01
C ASP A 46 18.03 4.48 10.86
N CYS A 47 19.04 4.06 11.64
CA CYS A 47 19.83 4.93 12.52
C CYS A 47 19.00 5.52 13.70
N SER A 48 18.19 4.72 14.38
CA SER A 48 17.48 5.15 15.58
C SER A 48 18.41 5.67 16.66
N THR A 49 17.96 6.71 17.37
CA THR A 49 18.70 7.38 18.45
C THR A 49 18.11 7.11 19.85
N ASP A 50 16.97 6.44 19.89
CA ASP A 50 16.29 5.97 21.11
C ASP A 50 16.68 4.54 21.49
N ALA A 51 15.93 3.86 22.35
CA ALA A 51 16.20 2.49 22.78
C ALA A 51 15.85 1.42 21.73
N THR A 52 15.34 1.77 20.52
CA THR A 52 14.96 0.82 19.47
C THR A 52 16.05 -0.22 19.18
N PRO A 53 17.33 0.17 18.91
CA PRO A 53 18.37 -0.80 18.60
C PRO A 53 18.68 -1.79 19.73
N THR A 54 18.57 -1.33 20.99
CA THR A 54 18.78 -2.20 22.15
C THR A 54 17.67 -3.23 22.26
N ILE A 55 16.41 -2.80 22.11
CA ILE A 55 15.25 -3.70 22.11
C ILE A 55 15.37 -4.76 21.03
N CYS A 56 15.73 -4.38 19.80
CA CYS A 56 15.86 -5.31 18.68
C CYS A 56 16.95 -6.36 18.90
N ARG A 57 18.11 -5.95 19.48
CA ARG A 57 19.19 -6.90 19.81
C ARG A 57 18.80 -7.89 20.92
N ASP A 58 17.99 -7.47 21.89
CA ASP A 58 17.47 -8.36 22.92
C ASP A 58 16.60 -9.47 22.32
N TYR A 59 15.76 -9.14 21.31
CA TYR A 59 14.99 -10.14 20.59
C TYR A 59 15.86 -11.05 19.71
N GLU A 60 16.82 -10.51 18.98
CA GLU A 60 17.77 -11.28 18.20
C GLU A 60 18.55 -12.29 19.08
N ALA A 61 18.98 -11.88 20.28
CA ALA A 61 19.72 -12.75 21.20
C ALA A 61 18.87 -13.90 21.76
N THR A 62 17.54 -13.75 21.81
CA THR A 62 16.62 -14.72 22.43
C THR A 62 15.80 -15.52 21.42
N HIS A 63 15.73 -15.08 20.16
CA HIS A 63 14.94 -15.72 19.10
C HIS A 63 15.82 -15.99 17.87
N PRO A 64 16.14 -17.24 17.56
CA PRO A 64 17.09 -17.60 16.48
C PRO A 64 16.61 -17.25 15.08
N ASN A 65 15.33 -16.96 14.91
CA ASN A 65 14.71 -16.52 13.66
C ASN A 65 14.53 -14.99 13.56
N VAL A 66 15.03 -14.21 14.52
CA VAL A 66 15.05 -12.75 14.47
C VAL A 66 16.45 -12.27 14.11
N HIS A 67 16.55 -11.42 13.11
CA HIS A 67 17.82 -10.86 12.62
C HIS A 67 17.74 -9.34 12.60
N PHE A 68 18.66 -8.69 13.30
CA PHE A 68 18.73 -7.25 13.42
C PHE A 68 19.86 -6.65 12.58
N PHE A 69 19.51 -5.70 11.73
CA PHE A 69 20.46 -4.93 10.92
C PHE A 69 20.26 -3.44 11.17
N ARG A 70 21.34 -2.68 11.11
CA ARG A 70 21.31 -1.23 11.26
C ARG A 70 22.03 -0.56 10.10
N ASN A 71 21.41 0.47 9.53
CA ASN A 71 22.02 1.29 8.49
C ASN A 71 23.14 2.16 9.07
N GLU A 72 24.14 2.50 8.25
CA GLU A 72 25.21 3.42 8.65
C GLU A 72 24.72 4.88 8.73
N HIS A 73 23.70 5.22 7.96
CA HIS A 73 23.02 6.52 7.96
C HIS A 73 21.53 6.34 7.66
N ASN A 74 20.71 7.36 7.94
CA ASN A 74 19.28 7.30 7.68
C ASN A 74 19.02 7.32 6.16
N LEU A 75 18.41 6.23 5.64
CA LEU A 75 18.08 6.05 4.22
C LEU A 75 16.66 6.52 3.88
N GLY A 76 15.83 6.72 4.90
CA GLY A 76 14.39 6.91 4.75
C GLY A 76 13.64 5.59 4.56
N PHE A 77 12.35 5.62 4.85
CA PHE A 77 11.54 4.40 4.95
C PHE A 77 11.48 3.57 3.65
N ASN A 78 11.51 4.20 2.46
CA ASN A 78 11.47 3.47 1.19
C ASN A 78 12.69 2.55 1.01
N ASP A 79 13.89 3.10 1.14
CA ASP A 79 15.12 2.33 0.97
C ASP A 79 15.37 1.39 2.15
N ASN A 80 14.88 1.76 3.34
CA ASN A 80 14.96 0.90 4.52
C ASN A 80 14.15 -0.40 4.34
N PHE A 81 12.88 -0.31 3.88
CA PHE A 81 12.07 -1.48 3.54
C PHE A 81 12.65 -2.30 2.39
N ARG A 82 13.11 -1.63 1.32
CA ARG A 82 13.78 -2.30 0.20
C ARG A 82 14.99 -3.10 0.67
N THR A 83 15.86 -2.49 1.47
CA THR A 83 17.06 -3.15 2.01
C THR A 83 16.70 -4.37 2.83
N ALA A 84 15.67 -4.27 3.69
CA ALA A 84 15.18 -5.41 4.46
C ALA A 84 14.64 -6.52 3.55
N ALA A 85 13.84 -6.20 2.55
CA ALA A 85 13.24 -7.17 1.63
C ALA A 85 14.29 -7.94 0.84
N MET A 86 15.38 -7.29 0.40
CA MET A 86 16.47 -7.94 -0.33
C MET A 86 17.27 -8.94 0.53
N ARG A 87 17.16 -8.90 1.87
CA ARG A 87 17.80 -9.86 2.79
C ARG A 87 16.99 -11.13 3.01
N THR A 88 15.71 -11.13 2.65
CA THR A 88 14.80 -12.24 2.92
C THR A 88 15.08 -13.45 2.05
N THR A 89 14.77 -14.64 2.57
CA THR A 89 15.00 -15.92 1.87
C THR A 89 13.74 -16.79 1.75
N GLY A 90 12.64 -16.41 2.40
CA GLY A 90 11.37 -17.15 2.38
C GLY A 90 10.65 -17.14 1.04
N ASP A 91 9.67 -18.02 0.92
CA ASP A 91 8.80 -18.12 -0.26
C ASP A 91 7.86 -16.93 -0.37
N TYR A 92 7.48 -16.34 0.77
CA TYR A 92 6.70 -15.12 0.88
C TYR A 92 7.39 -14.10 1.77
N VAL A 93 7.10 -12.83 1.53
CA VAL A 93 7.61 -11.70 2.33
C VAL A 93 6.44 -10.82 2.79
N ALA A 94 6.27 -10.69 4.10
CA ALA A 94 5.29 -9.79 4.71
C ALA A 94 5.97 -8.48 5.15
N ILE A 95 5.29 -7.36 4.95
CA ILE A 95 5.78 -6.03 5.38
C ILE A 95 5.13 -5.66 6.72
N SER A 96 5.93 -5.14 7.64
CA SER A 96 5.48 -4.67 8.95
C SER A 96 6.01 -3.27 9.25
N ASP A 97 5.11 -2.37 9.66
CA ASP A 97 5.49 -1.15 10.36
C ASP A 97 5.87 -1.50 11.81
N GLN A 98 6.56 -0.60 12.52
CA GLN A 98 7.10 -0.84 13.87
C GLN A 98 6.10 -0.62 15.00
N ASP A 99 4.90 -0.10 14.70
CA ASP A 99 3.97 0.51 15.67
C ASP A 99 2.52 0.01 15.56
N ASP A 100 2.31 -1.06 14.78
CA ASP A 100 1.02 -1.73 14.61
C ASP A 100 0.83 -2.92 15.56
N ILE A 101 -0.23 -3.70 15.38
CA ILE A 101 -0.42 -5.02 15.99
C ILE A 101 -1.06 -5.95 14.95
N TRP A 102 -0.44 -7.10 14.69
CA TRP A 102 -1.00 -8.13 13.84
C TRP A 102 -1.92 -9.06 14.61
N PHE A 103 -3.09 -9.37 14.06
CA PHE A 103 -3.94 -10.38 14.65
C PHE A 103 -3.39 -11.78 14.35
N PRO A 104 -3.59 -12.77 15.25
CA PRO A 104 -2.88 -14.04 15.22
C PRO A 104 -2.98 -14.82 13.90
N GLU A 105 -4.09 -14.68 13.17
CA GLU A 105 -4.35 -15.43 11.95
C GLU A 105 -3.93 -14.72 10.65
N LYS A 106 -3.31 -13.53 10.74
CA LYS A 106 -2.99 -12.72 9.56
C LYS A 106 -2.18 -13.52 8.54
N ILE A 107 -1.05 -14.06 8.93
CA ILE A 107 -0.15 -14.77 8.02
C ILE A 107 -0.77 -16.07 7.52
N ALA A 108 -1.42 -16.87 8.39
CA ALA A 108 -2.09 -18.10 7.98
C ALA A 108 -3.11 -17.86 6.87
N LYS A 109 -3.97 -16.84 7.02
CA LYS A 109 -5.00 -16.50 6.03
C LYS A 109 -4.40 -15.94 4.75
N GLN A 110 -3.34 -15.13 4.84
CA GLN A 110 -2.69 -14.56 3.66
C GLN A 110 -1.99 -15.65 2.83
N VAL A 111 -1.25 -16.57 3.46
CA VAL A 111 -0.60 -17.70 2.78
C VAL A 111 -1.64 -18.60 2.10
N ALA A 112 -2.76 -18.91 2.78
CA ALA A 112 -3.83 -19.72 2.21
C ALA A 112 -4.55 -19.05 1.02
N THR A 113 -4.50 -17.71 0.93
CA THR A 113 -5.26 -16.92 -0.06
C THR A 113 -4.44 -16.47 -1.26
N ILE A 114 -3.13 -16.22 -1.10
CA ILE A 114 -2.29 -15.56 -2.11
C ILE A 114 -2.28 -16.32 -3.46
N GLY A 115 -2.27 -17.65 -3.44
CA GLY A 115 -2.28 -18.48 -4.66
C GLY A 115 -1.18 -18.06 -5.64
N ARG A 116 -1.58 -17.69 -6.87
CA ARG A 116 -0.65 -17.25 -7.94
C ARG A 116 -0.48 -15.73 -8.02
N HIS A 117 -1.07 -14.96 -7.09
CA HIS A 117 -0.96 -13.49 -7.13
C HIS A 117 0.40 -13.05 -6.56
N ASP A 118 0.85 -11.87 -7.00
CA ASP A 118 2.09 -11.28 -6.48
C ASP A 118 1.91 -10.79 -5.04
N ILE A 119 0.72 -10.28 -4.73
CA ILE A 119 0.39 -9.67 -3.44
C ILE A 119 -0.95 -10.19 -2.92
N CYS A 120 -0.98 -10.52 -1.62
CA CYS A 120 -2.17 -10.68 -0.81
C CYS A 120 -2.24 -9.56 0.22
N THR A 121 -3.38 -8.88 0.32
CA THR A 121 -3.65 -7.82 1.29
C THR A 121 -4.88 -8.14 2.15
N CYS A 122 -5.10 -7.39 3.23
CA CYS A 122 -6.22 -7.58 4.14
C CYS A 122 -6.83 -6.24 4.57
N VAL A 123 -8.01 -6.28 5.18
CA VAL A 123 -8.63 -5.11 5.81
C VAL A 123 -7.90 -4.79 7.12
N ILE A 124 -7.81 -3.50 7.43
CA ILE A 124 -7.27 -3.02 8.70
C ILE A 124 -8.36 -2.39 9.57
N CYS A 125 -8.12 -2.33 10.87
CA CYS A 125 -8.80 -1.38 11.74
C CYS A 125 -7.81 -0.34 12.26
N ARG A 126 -8.28 0.88 12.51
CA ARG A 126 -7.45 2.00 12.90
C ARG A 126 -8.00 2.72 14.13
N GLY A 127 -7.13 3.04 15.07
CA GLY A 127 -7.49 3.76 16.29
C GLY A 127 -6.29 4.09 17.17
N GLU A 128 -6.54 4.81 18.26
CA GLU A 128 -5.52 5.03 19.30
C GLU A 128 -5.26 3.76 20.10
N THR A 129 -6.30 2.95 20.33
CA THR A 129 -6.26 1.62 20.94
C THR A 129 -7.15 0.66 20.17
N ILE A 130 -6.97 -0.65 20.37
CA ILE A 130 -7.75 -1.71 19.69
C ILE A 130 -9.25 -1.55 20.00
N GLU A 131 -9.62 -1.24 21.26
CA GLU A 131 -11.01 -1.11 21.69
C GLU A 131 -11.73 0.07 21.03
N LYS A 132 -10.99 1.12 20.65
CA LYS A 132 -11.51 2.31 19.97
C LYS A 132 -11.32 2.26 18.45
N ALA A 133 -10.74 1.19 17.94
CA ALA A 133 -10.44 1.07 16.53
C ALA A 133 -11.71 0.94 15.68
N LYS A 134 -11.69 1.57 14.51
CA LYS A 134 -12.72 1.47 13.49
C LYS A 134 -12.18 0.73 12.28
N THR A 135 -12.97 -0.18 11.75
CA THR A 135 -12.64 -0.86 10.50
C THR A 135 -12.57 0.14 9.35
N GLU A 136 -11.52 0.05 8.55
CA GLU A 136 -11.34 0.80 7.31
C GLU A 136 -11.60 -0.12 6.10
N PRO A 137 -12.85 -0.30 5.68
CA PRO A 137 -13.21 -1.31 4.66
C PRO A 137 -12.62 -1.01 3.29
N ASP A 138 -12.22 0.23 3.05
CA ASP A 138 -11.63 0.70 1.78
C ASP A 138 -10.10 0.86 1.88
N SER A 139 -9.49 0.35 2.96
CA SER A 139 -8.05 0.53 3.21
C SER A 139 -7.18 0.00 2.06
N ASP A 140 -7.60 -1.13 1.49
CA ASP A 140 -6.86 -1.80 0.43
C ASP A 140 -7.78 -2.12 -0.77
N ASP A 141 -7.99 -1.12 -1.60
CA ASP A 141 -8.73 -1.28 -2.84
C ASP A 141 -7.84 -1.94 -3.90
N ILE A 142 -8.32 -3.02 -4.49
CA ILE A 142 -7.59 -3.77 -5.54
C ILE A 142 -7.97 -3.37 -6.97
N ARG A 143 -8.67 -2.25 -7.16
CA ARG A 143 -9.06 -1.83 -8.52
C ARG A 143 -7.99 -0.97 -9.17
N PRO A 144 -7.59 -1.30 -10.41
CA PRO A 144 -6.50 -0.62 -11.10
C PRO A 144 -6.76 0.87 -11.37
N GLY A 145 -8.02 1.31 -11.33
CA GLY A 145 -8.37 2.73 -11.49
C GLY A 145 -8.11 3.56 -10.24
N THR A 146 -8.17 2.96 -9.06
CA THR A 146 -7.81 3.62 -7.80
C THR A 146 -6.31 3.73 -7.62
N HIS A 147 -5.53 2.77 -8.11
CA HIS A 147 -4.10 2.69 -7.90
C HIS A 147 -3.30 3.86 -8.53
N ILE A 148 -3.93 4.66 -9.40
CA ILE A 148 -3.34 5.92 -9.86
C ILE A 148 -3.36 7.00 -8.77
N PHE A 149 -4.32 6.95 -7.85
CA PHE A 149 -4.54 7.96 -6.81
C PHE A 149 -4.28 7.45 -5.39
N ARG A 150 -4.17 6.13 -5.21
CA ARG A 150 -3.97 5.43 -3.93
C ARG A 150 -3.15 4.18 -4.16
N CYS A 151 -2.39 3.78 -3.14
CA CYS A 151 -1.69 2.49 -3.09
C CYS A 151 -2.34 1.57 -2.05
N LEU A 152 -1.88 0.33 -2.01
CA LEU A 152 -2.07 -0.54 -0.86
C LEU A 152 -1.34 0.03 0.35
N LEU A 153 -1.80 -0.34 1.54
CA LEU A 153 -1.07 -0.03 2.76
C LEU A 153 0.05 -1.05 2.95
N GLY A 154 1.30 -0.60 2.99
CA GLY A 154 2.48 -1.48 3.03
C GLY A 154 2.39 -2.56 4.09
N HIS A 155 2.00 -2.21 5.31
CA HIS A 155 1.87 -3.13 6.45
C HIS A 155 0.78 -4.20 6.30
N SER A 156 -0.11 -4.08 5.31
CA SER A 156 -1.11 -5.11 5.01
C SER A 156 -0.61 -6.18 4.03
N ILE A 157 0.52 -5.96 3.37
CA ILE A 157 1.05 -6.76 2.27
C ILE A 157 1.72 -8.04 2.77
N LEU A 158 1.34 -9.16 2.15
CA LEU A 158 2.16 -10.36 1.98
C LEU A 158 2.42 -10.53 0.49
N GLY A 159 3.67 -10.55 0.06
CA GLY A 159 4.05 -10.70 -1.35
C GLY A 159 4.76 -12.02 -1.65
N GLU A 160 4.67 -12.48 -2.91
CA GLU A 160 5.44 -13.60 -3.42
C GLU A 160 6.94 -13.25 -3.35
N GLY A 161 7.77 -14.17 -2.83
CA GLY A 161 9.15 -13.87 -2.51
C GLY A 161 10.01 -13.40 -3.69
N LYS A 162 9.81 -13.96 -4.90
CA LYS A 162 10.54 -13.52 -6.11
C LYS A 162 10.10 -12.10 -6.52
N PHE A 163 8.80 -11.81 -6.41
CA PHE A 163 8.26 -10.49 -6.69
C PHE A 163 8.83 -9.44 -5.71
N MET A 164 8.84 -9.77 -4.41
CA MET A 164 9.31 -8.87 -3.36
C MET A 164 10.83 -8.63 -3.40
N ARG A 165 11.62 -9.61 -3.83
CA ARG A 165 13.08 -9.49 -3.98
C ARG A 165 13.53 -8.96 -5.35
N ASN A 166 12.61 -8.67 -6.27
CA ASN A 166 12.99 -7.99 -7.51
C ASN A 166 13.15 -6.48 -7.27
N PRO A 167 14.38 -5.92 -7.37
CA PRO A 167 14.63 -4.50 -7.13
C PRO A 167 13.78 -3.56 -7.99
N GLU A 168 13.46 -3.95 -9.24
CA GLU A 168 12.66 -3.16 -10.16
C GLU A 168 11.25 -2.87 -9.62
N ASN A 169 10.68 -3.79 -8.83
CA ASN A 169 9.34 -3.61 -8.25
C ASN A 169 9.28 -2.54 -7.14
N TRP A 170 10.43 -2.14 -6.61
CA TRP A 170 10.57 -1.08 -5.60
C TRP A 170 10.87 0.28 -6.22
N GLU A 171 11.21 0.32 -7.51
CA GLU A 171 11.50 1.54 -8.26
C GLU A 171 10.23 2.14 -8.84
N GLY A 172 10.16 3.46 -8.84
CA GLY A 172 9.02 4.17 -9.39
C GLY A 172 9.02 5.66 -9.05
N SER A 173 7.87 6.28 -9.23
CA SER A 173 7.71 7.73 -9.07
C SER A 173 7.29 8.18 -7.67
N LEU A 174 6.89 7.24 -6.81
CA LEU A 174 6.35 7.49 -5.47
C LEU A 174 6.94 6.52 -4.43
N ASN A 175 6.23 6.31 -3.32
CA ASN A 175 6.65 5.43 -2.24
C ASN A 175 6.63 3.95 -2.65
N TYR A 176 7.35 3.11 -1.91
CA TYR A 176 7.51 1.68 -2.18
C TYR A 176 6.18 0.92 -2.30
N ASP A 177 5.23 1.24 -1.43
CA ASP A 177 3.90 0.61 -1.41
C ASP A 177 3.11 0.90 -2.69
N TRP A 178 3.27 2.11 -3.26
CA TRP A 178 2.71 2.47 -4.57
C TRP A 178 3.37 1.71 -5.70
N ASN A 179 4.69 1.61 -5.67
CA ASN A 179 5.46 0.92 -6.69
C ASN A 179 5.10 -0.58 -6.72
N LEU A 180 5.11 -1.24 -5.55
CA LEU A 180 4.68 -2.64 -5.42
C LEU A 180 3.24 -2.85 -5.92
N THR A 181 2.32 -1.93 -5.60
CA THR A 181 0.93 -2.00 -6.06
C THR A 181 0.83 -1.97 -7.58
N LEU A 182 1.51 -1.02 -8.23
CA LEU A 182 1.47 -0.88 -9.70
C LEU A 182 2.14 -2.06 -10.41
N HIS A 183 3.34 -2.46 -9.96
CA HIS A 183 4.05 -3.59 -10.56
C HIS A 183 3.26 -4.90 -10.42
N SER A 184 2.58 -5.10 -9.29
CA SER A 184 1.68 -6.24 -9.13
C SER A 184 0.49 -6.18 -10.10
N ASP A 185 -0.15 -5.00 -10.29
CA ASP A 185 -1.21 -4.85 -11.30
C ASP A 185 -0.75 -5.22 -12.71
N TRP A 186 0.51 -4.93 -13.03
CA TRP A 186 1.09 -5.21 -14.35
C TRP A 186 1.52 -6.67 -14.53
N ASN A 187 1.66 -7.43 -13.45
CA ASN A 187 2.08 -8.83 -13.45
C ASN A 187 0.92 -9.79 -13.06
N ASN A 188 1.02 -10.54 -11.98
CA ASN A 188 0.03 -11.55 -11.58
C ASN A 188 -1.12 -10.98 -10.73
N GLY A 189 -0.99 -9.73 -10.27
CA GLY A 189 -2.05 -8.99 -9.61
C GLY A 189 -2.13 -9.21 -8.11
N ILE A 190 -3.20 -8.65 -7.55
CA ILE A 190 -3.45 -8.53 -6.12
C ILE A 190 -4.70 -9.33 -5.77
N VAL A 191 -4.65 -10.06 -4.66
CA VAL A 191 -5.83 -10.66 -4.02
C VAL A 191 -6.04 -10.03 -2.64
N ARG A 192 -7.30 -9.93 -2.21
CA ARG A 192 -7.66 -9.27 -0.95
C ARG A 192 -8.50 -10.19 -0.07
N ILE A 193 -8.17 -10.21 1.22
CA ILE A 193 -8.97 -10.84 2.28
C ILE A 193 -9.90 -9.77 2.86
N PRO A 194 -11.23 -9.95 2.81
CA PRO A 194 -12.17 -8.96 3.33
C PRO A 194 -12.37 -9.06 4.86
N GLU A 195 -11.31 -9.38 5.59
CA GLU A 195 -11.31 -9.53 7.05
C GLU A 195 -10.28 -8.60 7.67
N VAL A 196 -10.59 -8.10 8.87
CA VAL A 196 -9.67 -7.27 9.65
C VAL A 196 -8.62 -8.17 10.28
N LEU A 197 -7.37 -8.05 9.82
CA LEU A 197 -6.25 -8.88 10.28
C LEU A 197 -5.10 -8.06 10.88
N LEU A 198 -5.27 -6.75 10.98
CA LEU A 198 -4.26 -5.82 11.43
C LEU A 198 -4.91 -4.63 12.14
N PHE A 199 -4.35 -4.23 13.28
CA PHE A 199 -4.63 -2.97 13.94
C PHE A 199 -3.52 -1.96 13.61
N HIS A 200 -3.92 -0.88 12.92
CA HIS A 200 -3.05 0.27 12.64
C HIS A 200 -3.20 1.33 13.74
N ARG A 201 -2.11 1.58 14.44
CA ARG A 201 -2.09 2.51 15.57
C ARG A 201 -2.07 3.96 15.09
N ALA A 202 -3.07 4.74 15.49
CA ALA A 202 -3.10 6.18 15.21
C ALA A 202 -2.38 6.94 16.34
N HIS A 203 -1.26 7.59 16.02
CA HIS A 203 -0.53 8.44 16.98
C HIS A 203 0.09 9.67 16.29
N LYS A 204 0.41 10.70 17.09
CA LYS A 204 0.87 12.01 16.58
C LYS A 204 2.17 11.98 15.76
N ASN A 205 3.00 10.98 15.98
CA ASN A 205 4.30 10.85 15.32
C ASN A 205 4.22 10.03 14.02
N SER A 206 3.07 9.41 13.69
CA SER A 206 2.94 8.66 12.44
C SER A 206 3.04 9.56 11.22
N VAL A 207 3.64 9.05 10.15
CA VAL A 207 3.78 9.78 8.86
C VAL A 207 2.40 10.19 8.33
N THR A 208 1.43 9.30 8.42
CA THR A 208 0.04 9.53 7.98
C THR A 208 -0.64 10.67 8.74
N HIS A 209 -0.42 10.77 10.06
CA HIS A 209 -1.01 11.83 10.87
C HIS A 209 -0.46 13.22 10.50
N LYS A 210 0.84 13.31 10.26
CA LYS A 210 1.50 14.57 9.82
C LYS A 210 0.95 15.05 8.48
N THR A 211 0.69 14.13 7.55
CA THR A 211 0.15 14.44 6.23
C THR A 211 -1.31 14.90 6.29
N LEU A 212 -2.15 14.25 7.10
CA LEU A 212 -3.56 14.61 7.27
C LEU A 212 -3.76 15.97 7.97
N ALA A 213 -2.86 16.35 8.88
CA ALA A 213 -2.92 17.63 9.59
C ALA A 213 -2.74 18.85 8.66
N LEU A 214 -2.17 18.64 7.46
CA LEU A 214 -1.98 19.69 6.45
C LEU A 214 -3.24 19.98 5.61
N THR A 215 -4.30 19.16 5.73
CA THR A 215 -5.52 19.33 4.95
C THR A 215 -6.62 19.96 5.77
N ASN A 216 -7.07 21.19 5.37
CA ASN A 216 -8.29 21.79 5.89
C ASN A 216 -9.49 20.89 5.52
N ALA A 217 -10.45 20.71 6.46
CA ALA A 217 -11.65 19.93 6.23
C ALA A 217 -12.38 20.40 4.95
N PRO A 218 -12.54 19.52 3.96
CA PRO A 218 -12.97 19.95 2.64
C PRO A 218 -14.48 20.18 2.57
N SER A 219 -14.90 21.19 1.80
CA SER A 219 -16.31 21.37 1.44
C SER A 219 -16.75 20.25 0.49
N LYS A 220 -17.77 19.46 0.89
CA LYS A 220 -18.31 18.35 0.08
C LYS A 220 -18.83 18.76 -1.30
N SER A 221 -19.19 20.03 -1.48
CA SER A 221 -19.69 20.58 -2.75
C SER A 221 -18.59 21.09 -3.69
N ALA A 222 -17.39 21.34 -3.19
CA ALA A 222 -16.30 21.92 -3.99
C ALA A 222 -15.94 21.14 -5.26
N PRO A 223 -15.87 19.79 -5.28
CA PRO A 223 -15.60 19.04 -6.51
C PRO A 223 -16.66 19.23 -7.60
N TYR A 224 -17.92 19.42 -7.24
CA TYR A 224 -19.01 19.66 -8.20
C TYR A 224 -18.93 21.07 -8.81
N LEU A 225 -18.65 22.08 -7.99
CA LEU A 225 -18.66 23.49 -8.40
C LEU A 225 -17.37 23.93 -9.09
N HIS A 226 -16.24 23.36 -8.67
CA HIS A 226 -14.90 23.80 -9.09
C HIS A 226 -14.02 22.65 -9.63
N GLY A 227 -14.62 21.54 -10.07
CA GLY A 227 -13.92 20.31 -10.42
C GLY A 227 -12.77 20.48 -11.41
N TYR A 228 -12.98 21.23 -12.50
CA TYR A 228 -11.92 21.48 -13.48
C TYR A 228 -10.77 22.30 -12.88
N LYS A 229 -11.06 23.35 -12.12
CA LYS A 229 -10.03 24.16 -11.46
C LYS A 229 -9.22 23.37 -10.45
N ILE A 230 -9.88 22.48 -9.69
CA ILE A 230 -9.24 21.57 -8.74
C ILE A 230 -8.32 20.60 -9.49
N PHE A 231 -8.80 20.02 -10.58
CA PHE A 231 -8.01 19.11 -11.42
C PHE A 231 -6.78 19.81 -12.03
N CYS A 232 -6.93 21.05 -12.54
CA CYS A 232 -5.79 21.82 -13.03
C CYS A 232 -4.73 22.09 -11.96
N ARG A 233 -5.15 22.30 -10.70
CA ARG A 233 -4.18 22.44 -9.58
C ARG A 233 -3.42 21.14 -9.30
N LEU A 234 -4.09 19.98 -9.35
CA LEU A 234 -3.41 18.69 -9.23
C LEU A 234 -2.37 18.50 -10.32
N GLN A 235 -2.67 18.88 -11.57
CA GLN A 235 -1.73 18.81 -12.69
C GLN A 235 -0.52 19.77 -12.56
N GLN A 236 -0.57 20.75 -11.65
CA GLN A 236 0.59 21.61 -11.34
C GLN A 236 1.57 20.94 -10.36
N LEU A 237 1.21 19.83 -9.73
CA LEU A 237 2.08 19.11 -8.82
C LEU A 237 3.06 18.23 -9.61
N PRO A 238 4.38 18.48 -9.51
CA PRO A 238 5.38 17.74 -10.29
C PRO A 238 5.35 16.24 -10.03
N LYS A 239 5.18 15.82 -8.77
CA LYS A 239 5.10 14.40 -8.39
C LYS A 239 3.91 13.71 -9.06
N PHE A 240 2.73 14.36 -9.10
CA PHE A 240 1.56 13.80 -9.77
C PHE A 240 1.80 13.60 -11.27
N MET A 241 2.35 14.61 -11.94
CA MET A 241 2.62 14.53 -13.37
C MET A 241 3.70 13.50 -13.69
N SER A 242 4.75 13.41 -12.87
CA SER A 242 5.78 12.38 -12.98
C SER A 242 5.18 10.98 -12.80
N HIS A 243 4.30 10.80 -11.83
CA HIS A 243 3.60 9.54 -11.58
C HIS A 243 2.71 9.12 -12.76
N CYS A 244 1.90 10.03 -13.29
CA CYS A 244 1.08 9.74 -14.47
C CYS A 244 1.94 9.38 -15.68
N ARG A 245 3.08 10.04 -15.87
CA ARG A 245 4.03 9.76 -16.96
C ARG A 245 4.69 8.40 -16.76
N TYR A 246 5.13 8.09 -15.54
CA TYR A 246 5.67 6.77 -15.20
C TYR A 246 4.69 5.64 -15.57
N ILE A 247 3.42 5.75 -15.15
CA ILE A 247 2.39 4.76 -15.51
C ILE A 247 2.20 4.69 -17.03
N TYR A 248 2.08 5.84 -17.70
CA TYR A 248 1.90 5.89 -19.15
C TYR A 248 3.04 5.19 -19.89
N ASP A 249 4.29 5.48 -19.50
CA ASP A 249 5.48 4.95 -20.16
C ASP A 249 5.64 3.43 -19.96
N HIS A 250 5.36 2.92 -18.75
CA HIS A 250 5.47 1.50 -18.42
C HIS A 250 4.29 0.66 -18.96
N THR A 251 3.20 1.29 -19.36
CA THR A 251 2.01 0.59 -19.86
C THR A 251 1.80 0.77 -21.37
N LYS A 252 2.75 1.35 -22.12
CA LYS A 252 2.67 1.56 -23.58
C LYS A 252 2.42 0.24 -24.33
N ASP A 253 3.18 -0.80 -23.96
CA ASP A 253 3.09 -2.12 -24.56
C ASP A 253 2.17 -3.04 -23.76
N ALA A 254 0.99 -2.52 -23.44
CA ALA A 254 0.04 -3.14 -22.52
C ALA A 254 -0.32 -4.58 -22.90
N LYS A 255 0.07 -5.54 -22.04
CA LYS A 255 -0.14 -6.98 -22.21
C LYS A 255 -1.53 -7.45 -21.77
N ASN A 256 -2.12 -6.76 -20.78
CA ASN A 256 -3.40 -7.12 -20.20
C ASN A 256 -4.37 -5.93 -20.14
N TRP A 257 -5.63 -6.20 -19.76
CA TRP A 257 -6.66 -5.16 -19.73
C TRP A 257 -6.40 -4.07 -18.66
N LYS A 258 -5.78 -4.43 -17.53
CA LYS A 258 -5.44 -3.46 -16.46
C LYS A 258 -4.43 -2.44 -16.96
N MET A 259 -3.35 -2.90 -17.60
CA MET A 259 -2.35 -2.02 -18.21
C MET A 259 -2.97 -1.13 -19.30
N LYS A 260 -3.82 -1.69 -20.20
CA LYS A 260 -4.53 -0.90 -21.22
C LYS A 260 -5.39 0.19 -20.59
N PHE A 261 -6.11 -0.17 -19.54
CA PHE A 261 -6.94 0.76 -18.79
C PHE A 261 -6.09 1.88 -18.15
N GLN A 262 -5.02 1.52 -17.42
CA GLN A 262 -4.13 2.47 -16.76
C GLN A 262 -3.39 3.36 -17.77
N ASN A 263 -2.93 2.82 -18.90
CA ASN A 263 -2.33 3.61 -19.97
C ASN A 263 -3.28 4.67 -20.50
N LYS A 264 -4.52 4.27 -20.85
CA LYS A 264 -5.54 5.23 -21.33
C LYS A 264 -5.88 6.25 -20.27
N PHE A 265 -5.99 5.84 -19.00
CA PHE A 265 -6.30 6.75 -17.92
C PHE A 265 -5.16 7.77 -17.70
N ALA A 266 -3.91 7.30 -17.61
CA ALA A 266 -2.73 8.15 -17.50
C ALA A 266 -2.60 9.13 -18.66
N SER A 267 -2.84 8.69 -19.92
CA SER A 267 -2.82 9.57 -21.07
C SER A 267 -3.84 10.71 -20.99
N LEU A 268 -5.02 10.43 -20.43
CA LEU A 268 -6.06 11.45 -20.21
C LEU A 268 -5.71 12.39 -19.05
N LEU A 269 -5.06 11.86 -17.99
CA LEU A 269 -4.59 12.68 -16.85
C LEU A 269 -3.46 13.63 -17.25
N LEU A 270 -2.65 13.27 -18.25
CA LEU A 270 -1.56 14.10 -18.78
C LEU A 270 -2.03 15.24 -19.68
N GLY A 271 -3.25 15.20 -20.18
CA GLY A 271 -3.77 16.23 -21.10
C GLY A 271 -4.28 17.49 -20.37
N HIS A 272 -3.92 18.67 -20.86
CA HIS A 272 -4.14 19.95 -20.18
C HIS A 272 -5.38 20.75 -20.67
N SER A 273 -6.12 20.28 -21.68
CA SER A 273 -7.27 21.05 -22.20
C SER A 273 -8.59 20.73 -21.47
N PHE A 274 -9.52 21.68 -21.47
CA PHE A 274 -10.89 21.43 -20.96
C PHE A 274 -11.59 20.28 -21.69
N ILE A 275 -11.39 20.19 -23.00
CA ILE A 275 -11.94 19.07 -23.79
C ILE A 275 -11.36 17.73 -23.31
N ASN A 276 -10.06 17.68 -23.00
CA ASN A 276 -9.44 16.49 -22.47
C ASN A 276 -9.98 16.15 -21.07
N TYR A 277 -10.23 17.13 -20.22
CA TYR A 277 -10.89 16.92 -18.92
C TYR A 277 -12.27 16.30 -19.08
N ILE A 278 -13.09 16.78 -20.01
CA ILE A 278 -14.40 16.17 -20.29
C ILE A 278 -14.24 14.71 -20.80
N ARG A 279 -13.27 14.45 -21.67
CA ARG A 279 -12.96 13.07 -22.10
C ARG A 279 -12.57 12.18 -20.93
N LEU A 280 -11.79 12.69 -19.98
CA LEU A 280 -11.44 12.02 -18.74
C LEU A 280 -12.67 11.70 -17.88
N CYS A 281 -13.55 12.67 -17.67
CA CYS A 281 -14.81 12.49 -16.96
C CYS A 281 -15.70 11.41 -17.61
N LEU A 282 -15.85 11.43 -18.93
CA LEU A 282 -16.59 10.42 -19.68
C LEU A 282 -15.94 9.03 -19.61
N PHE A 283 -14.61 8.97 -19.65
CA PHE A 283 -13.86 7.72 -19.46
C PHE A 283 -14.13 7.13 -18.07
N CYS A 284 -14.01 7.93 -17.02
CA CYS A 284 -14.29 7.51 -15.65
C CYS A 284 -15.76 7.10 -15.45
N MET A 285 -16.71 7.81 -16.04
CA MET A 285 -18.13 7.47 -16.00
C MET A 285 -18.39 6.08 -16.61
N ARG A 286 -17.80 5.79 -17.77
CA ARG A 286 -17.93 4.48 -18.47
C ARG A 286 -17.27 3.34 -17.70
N ASN A 287 -16.14 3.61 -17.06
CA ASN A 287 -15.32 2.63 -16.35
C ASN A 287 -15.50 2.66 -14.82
N ARG A 288 -16.61 3.22 -14.32
CA ARG A 288 -16.85 3.44 -12.89
C ARG A 288 -16.73 2.18 -12.02
N LYS A 289 -17.02 1.00 -12.55
CA LYS A 289 -16.86 -0.29 -11.85
C LYS A 289 -15.40 -0.67 -11.63
N ALA A 290 -14.49 -0.22 -12.50
CA ALA A 290 -13.05 -0.42 -12.35
C ALA A 290 -12.38 0.66 -11.51
N ILE A 291 -13.13 1.67 -11.06
CA ILE A 291 -12.64 2.84 -10.32
C ILE A 291 -13.18 2.87 -8.91
N TYR A 292 -14.49 2.59 -8.73
CA TYR A 292 -15.15 2.68 -7.43
C TYR A 292 -15.22 1.36 -6.69
N TYR A 293 -15.01 1.45 -5.38
CA TYR A 293 -15.14 0.35 -4.43
C TYR A 293 -16.55 -0.28 -4.44
N PRO A 294 -16.73 -1.62 -4.23
CA PRO A 294 -18.04 -2.27 -4.27
C PRO A 294 -19.09 -1.69 -3.32
N ALA A 295 -18.68 -1.13 -2.19
CA ALA A 295 -19.59 -0.46 -1.25
C ALA A 295 -20.22 0.82 -1.83
N HIS A 296 -19.63 1.42 -2.88
CA HIS A 296 -20.19 2.59 -3.53
C HIS A 296 -21.24 2.20 -4.56
N LYS A 297 -22.34 2.97 -4.61
CA LYS A 297 -23.35 2.79 -5.67
C LYS A 297 -22.74 3.18 -7.02
N THR A 298 -22.49 2.18 -7.87
CA THR A 298 -21.95 2.36 -9.22
C THR A 298 -23.02 2.23 -10.31
N GLU A 299 -24.25 1.86 -9.95
CA GLU A 299 -25.37 1.67 -10.85
C GLU A 299 -26.28 2.89 -10.95
N GLY A 300 -27.06 2.96 -12.03
CA GLY A 300 -28.04 4.01 -12.29
C GLY A 300 -27.43 5.41 -12.44
N LEU A 301 -28.25 6.43 -12.30
CA LEU A 301 -27.85 7.84 -12.45
C LEU A 301 -26.82 8.27 -11.40
N ILE A 302 -26.91 7.74 -10.18
CA ILE A 302 -25.96 8.04 -9.11
C ILE A 302 -24.57 7.51 -9.47
N GLY A 303 -24.47 6.28 -9.98
CA GLY A 303 -23.21 5.71 -10.42
C GLY A 303 -22.59 6.45 -11.60
N LEU A 304 -23.40 6.86 -12.56
CA LEU A 304 -22.94 7.68 -13.69
C LEU A 304 -22.40 9.03 -13.22
N SER A 305 -23.14 9.74 -12.36
CA SER A 305 -22.70 11.01 -11.80
C SER A 305 -21.39 10.87 -11.01
N ARG A 306 -21.28 9.87 -10.13
CA ARG A 306 -20.04 9.59 -9.40
C ARG A 306 -18.86 9.37 -10.33
N GLY A 307 -19.04 8.52 -11.35
CA GLY A 307 -18.00 8.27 -12.36
C GLY A 307 -17.58 9.55 -13.09
N PHE A 308 -18.53 10.37 -13.51
CA PHE A 308 -18.24 11.62 -14.20
C PHE A 308 -17.42 12.60 -13.34
N PHE A 309 -17.77 12.76 -12.07
CA PHE A 309 -17.05 13.66 -11.17
C PHE A 309 -15.83 13.05 -10.50
N PHE A 310 -15.51 11.76 -10.76
CA PHE A 310 -14.37 11.06 -10.14
C PHE A 310 -13.05 11.83 -10.25
N PRO A 311 -12.64 12.40 -11.41
CA PRO A 311 -11.39 13.15 -11.50
C PRO A 311 -11.30 14.33 -10.55
N ALA A 312 -12.41 15.05 -10.37
CA ALA A 312 -12.48 16.18 -9.45
C ALA A 312 -12.41 15.74 -7.98
N PHE A 313 -13.12 14.67 -7.63
CA PHE A 313 -13.11 14.12 -6.27
C PHE A 313 -11.74 13.55 -5.92
N SER A 314 -11.15 12.77 -6.82
CA SER A 314 -9.80 12.24 -6.59
C SER A 314 -8.78 13.37 -6.45
N ALA A 315 -8.80 14.35 -7.33
CA ALA A 315 -7.92 15.51 -7.22
C ALA A 315 -8.08 16.24 -5.88
N TYR A 316 -9.32 16.35 -5.38
CA TYR A 316 -9.61 17.06 -4.16
C TYR A 316 -9.18 16.31 -2.89
N TYR A 317 -9.45 14.99 -2.84
CA TYR A 317 -9.23 14.18 -1.65
C TYR A 317 -7.86 13.51 -1.58
N THR A 318 -7.13 13.42 -2.70
CA THR A 318 -5.85 12.69 -2.75
C THR A 318 -4.65 13.53 -3.14
N SER A 319 -4.84 14.84 -3.43
CA SER A 319 -3.74 15.73 -3.84
C SER A 319 -2.60 15.80 -2.83
N PHE A 320 -2.89 15.61 -1.54
CA PHE A 320 -1.87 15.59 -0.49
C PHE A 320 -0.83 14.45 -0.67
N ASN A 321 -1.18 13.36 -1.35
CA ASN A 321 -0.26 12.26 -1.63
C ASN A 321 0.87 12.68 -2.60
N PHE A 322 0.70 13.80 -3.30
CA PHE A 322 1.62 14.27 -4.34
C PHE A 322 2.33 15.58 -3.97
N ILE A 323 2.13 16.08 -2.76
CA ILE A 323 2.85 17.23 -2.20
C ILE A 323 4.14 16.72 -1.52
#